data_45fe1a16d8a1ba4976d4df1264ff645d
#
_entry.id   45fe1a16d8a1ba4976d4df1264ff645d
#
_cell.length_a   1.000
_cell.length_b   1.000
_cell.length_c   1.000
_cell.angle_alpha   90.00
_cell.angle_beta   90.00
_cell.angle_gamma   90.00
#
_symmetry.space_group_name_H-M   'P 1'
#
loop_
_entity.id
_entity.type
_entity.pdbx_description
1 polymer ?
#
loop_
_entity_poly.entity_id
_entity_poly.type
_entity_poly.pdbx_seq_one_letter_code
_entity_poly.pdbx_strand_id
1 'polypeptide(L)'
;MRNRSVNPLAIWTTVGLAAVLWFVTFFLTWSNFWIKISCSAALLALLAFKLQPEYRGQMRFDRKALLQGLVSAAALYGIFWLGKVVSTTLFPFAAHQIGAIYGKGADVPMPVVFALLLLITGPCEEIYWRGFLQRQLMLRYGNWRGWLVGTAIYAGVHIWSFNFMLIGAAAVAGAFWGLLYWRWQHLAPVIVSHALWSAVIFAVAPVP
;
A
#
# COMPACT_ATOMS: atom_id res chain seq x y z
N MET A 1 -7.27 -25.45 2.87
CA MET A 1 -8.23 -24.31 2.93
C MET A 1 -8.93 -24.18 1.59
N ARG A 2 -10.27 -24.20 1.54
CA ARG A 2 -11.01 -24.01 0.27
C ARG A 2 -10.75 -22.61 -0.26
N ASN A 3 -10.11 -22.48 -1.41
CA ASN A 3 -9.94 -21.22 -2.12
C ASN A 3 -11.29 -20.77 -2.69
N ARG A 4 -12.10 -20.08 -1.89
CA ARG A 4 -13.37 -19.53 -2.35
C ARG A 4 -13.12 -18.30 -3.21
N SER A 5 -13.45 -18.37 -4.50
CA SER A 5 -13.48 -17.19 -5.37
C SER A 5 -14.69 -16.33 -5.01
N VAL A 6 -14.46 -15.06 -4.75
CA VAL A 6 -15.51 -14.07 -4.51
C VAL A 6 -16.18 -13.72 -5.86
N ASN A 7 -17.46 -13.34 -5.82
CA ASN A 7 -18.16 -12.90 -7.03
C ASN A 7 -17.39 -11.76 -7.75
N PRO A 8 -17.17 -11.85 -9.08
CA PRO A 8 -16.49 -10.83 -9.85
C PRO A 8 -17.06 -9.41 -9.64
N LEU A 9 -18.38 -9.29 -9.63
CA LEU A 9 -19.02 -7.99 -9.42
C LEU A 9 -18.61 -7.38 -8.08
N ALA A 10 -18.58 -8.17 -7.00
CA ALA A 10 -18.14 -7.68 -5.69
C ALA A 10 -16.67 -7.23 -5.70
N ILE A 11 -15.77 -7.95 -6.40
CA ILE A 11 -14.37 -7.54 -6.53
C ILE A 11 -14.27 -6.18 -7.23
N TRP A 12 -14.89 -6.03 -8.39
CA TRP A 12 -14.82 -4.78 -9.15
C TRP A 12 -15.55 -3.62 -8.48
N THR A 13 -16.62 -3.89 -7.72
CA THR A 13 -17.28 -2.88 -6.88
C THR A 13 -16.32 -2.36 -5.80
N THR A 14 -15.53 -3.24 -5.16
CA THR A 14 -14.53 -2.77 -4.19
C THR A 14 -13.40 -1.96 -4.84
N VAL A 15 -13.01 -2.29 -6.08
CA VAL A 15 -12.03 -1.49 -6.85
C VAL A 15 -12.60 -0.10 -7.18
N GLY A 16 -13.85 -0.03 -7.63
CA GLY A 16 -14.53 1.26 -7.84
C GLY A 16 -14.61 2.09 -6.55
N LEU A 17 -14.95 1.45 -5.44
CA LEU A 17 -14.95 2.10 -4.12
C LEU A 17 -13.55 2.59 -3.73
N ALA A 18 -12.50 1.79 -3.96
CA ALA A 18 -11.13 2.19 -3.69
C ALA A 18 -10.74 3.44 -4.53
N ALA A 19 -11.12 3.48 -5.81
CA ALA A 19 -10.88 4.65 -6.66
C ALA A 19 -11.58 5.91 -6.12
N VAL A 20 -12.84 5.79 -5.65
CA VAL A 20 -13.58 6.91 -5.03
C VAL A 20 -12.92 7.34 -3.72
N LEU A 21 -12.52 6.41 -2.86
CA LEU A 21 -11.87 6.71 -1.58
C LEU A 21 -10.52 7.39 -1.77
N TRP A 22 -9.73 6.97 -2.76
CA TRP A 22 -8.47 7.62 -3.13
C TRP A 22 -8.70 9.00 -3.74
N PHE A 23 -9.77 9.18 -4.56
CA PHE A 23 -10.19 10.51 -5.00
C PHE A 23 -10.51 11.43 -3.82
N VAL A 24 -11.33 10.97 -2.87
CA VAL A 24 -11.65 11.73 -1.64
C VAL A 24 -10.39 12.06 -0.84
N THR A 25 -9.45 11.12 -0.77
CA THR A 25 -8.21 11.28 0.01
C THR A 25 -7.25 12.28 -0.63
N PHE A 26 -7.00 12.17 -1.92
CA PHE A 26 -5.94 12.93 -2.61
C PHE A 26 -6.43 14.25 -3.20
N PHE A 27 -7.65 14.28 -3.72
CA PHE A 27 -8.18 15.42 -4.46
C PHE A 27 -8.98 16.39 -3.62
N LEU A 28 -9.83 15.89 -2.72
CA LEU A 28 -10.66 16.78 -1.89
C LEU A 28 -9.88 17.32 -0.68
N THR A 29 -10.04 18.63 -0.42
CA THR A 29 -9.26 19.36 0.60
C THR A 29 -9.95 19.47 1.98
N TRP A 30 -11.12 18.87 2.17
CA TRP A 30 -11.93 18.93 3.39
C TRP A 30 -11.26 18.22 4.55
N SER A 31 -10.65 18.00 5.23
CA SER A 31 -10.07 17.20 6.32
C SER A 31 -8.59 16.84 6.11
N ASN A 32 -8.01 16.35 7.17
CA ASN A 32 -6.60 15.95 7.17
C ASN A 32 -6.34 14.73 6.29
N PHE A 33 -5.25 14.76 5.53
CA PHE A 33 -4.84 13.68 4.63
C PHE A 33 -4.68 12.32 5.34
N TRP A 34 -4.00 12.32 6.49
CA TRP A 34 -3.69 11.08 7.22
C TRP A 34 -4.93 10.40 7.80
N ILE A 35 -5.91 11.19 8.26
CA ILE A 35 -7.21 10.68 8.70
C ILE A 35 -7.94 10.06 7.51
N LYS A 36 -8.01 10.76 6.38
CA LYS A 36 -8.71 10.27 5.18
C LYS A 36 -8.14 8.96 4.68
N ILE A 37 -6.81 8.86 4.50
CA ILE A 37 -6.18 7.63 4.00
C ILE A 37 -6.35 6.46 4.98
N SER A 38 -6.22 6.71 6.29
CA SER A 38 -6.40 5.69 7.33
C SER A 38 -7.84 5.16 7.36
N CYS A 39 -8.83 6.05 7.31
CA CYS A 39 -10.25 5.66 7.25
C CYS A 39 -10.58 4.90 5.96
N SER A 40 -10.05 5.35 4.83
CA SER A 40 -10.24 4.70 3.54
C SER A 40 -9.66 3.28 3.53
N ALA A 41 -8.43 3.12 4.01
CA ALA A 41 -7.79 1.82 4.13
C ALA A 41 -8.53 0.90 5.10
N ALA A 42 -8.94 1.41 6.27
CA ALA A 42 -9.69 0.65 7.26
C ALA A 42 -11.04 0.17 6.72
N LEU A 43 -11.78 1.01 6.00
CA LEU A 43 -13.05 0.64 5.36
C LEU A 43 -12.87 -0.48 4.35
N LEU A 44 -11.86 -0.38 3.48
CA LEU A 44 -11.55 -1.42 2.49
C LEU A 44 -11.12 -2.73 3.16
N ALA A 45 -10.32 -2.66 4.23
CA ALA A 45 -9.93 -3.85 5.00
C ALA A 45 -11.14 -4.53 5.67
N LEU A 46 -12.06 -3.76 6.24
CA LEU A 46 -13.30 -4.29 6.81
C LEU A 46 -14.17 -4.99 5.77
N LEU A 47 -14.31 -4.42 4.57
CA LEU A 47 -15.00 -5.04 3.46
C LEU A 47 -14.31 -6.33 3.00
N ALA A 48 -12.99 -6.31 2.92
CA ALA A 48 -12.20 -7.49 2.59
C ALA A 48 -12.43 -8.62 3.60
N PHE A 49 -12.46 -8.33 4.90
CA PHE A 49 -12.78 -9.31 5.94
C PHE A 49 -14.21 -9.86 5.84
N LYS A 50 -15.18 -9.03 5.46
CA LYS A 50 -16.57 -9.48 5.27
C LYS A 50 -16.73 -10.38 4.06
N LEU A 51 -16.07 -10.02 2.95
CA LEU A 51 -16.16 -10.76 1.68
C LEU A 51 -15.37 -12.07 1.71
N GLN A 52 -14.28 -12.10 2.47
CA GLN A 52 -13.36 -13.25 2.51
C GLN A 52 -12.71 -13.41 3.90
N PRO A 53 -13.43 -13.94 4.90
CA PRO A 53 -12.91 -14.08 6.27
C PRO A 53 -11.78 -15.12 6.40
N GLU A 54 -11.61 -15.98 5.40
CA GLU A 54 -10.73 -17.16 5.44
C GLU A 54 -9.23 -16.80 5.45
N TYR A 55 -8.83 -15.62 4.98
CA TYR A 55 -7.40 -15.25 4.92
C TYR A 55 -6.81 -14.78 6.26
N ARG A 56 -7.62 -14.74 7.33
CA ARG A 56 -7.10 -14.51 8.69
C ARG A 56 -5.96 -15.48 9.05
N GLY A 57 -6.00 -16.70 8.54
CA GLY A 57 -4.93 -17.68 8.72
C GLY A 57 -3.58 -17.32 8.06
N GLN A 58 -3.56 -16.33 7.15
CA GLN A 58 -2.33 -15.83 6.53
C GLN A 58 -1.66 -14.70 7.34
N MET A 59 -2.25 -14.26 8.44
CA MET A 59 -1.76 -13.18 9.32
C MET A 59 -1.10 -13.72 10.58
N ARG A 60 -0.30 -14.78 10.48
CA ARG A 60 0.44 -15.31 11.63
C ARG A 60 1.75 -14.56 11.78
N PHE A 61 1.84 -13.77 12.85
CA PHE A 61 3.05 -12.99 13.19
C PHE A 61 4.02 -13.84 14.01
N ASP A 62 4.81 -14.67 13.35
CA ASP A 62 5.92 -15.42 13.96
C ASP A 62 7.27 -14.71 13.73
N ARG A 63 8.34 -15.21 14.34
CA ARG A 63 9.69 -14.65 14.23
C ARG A 63 10.15 -14.53 12.78
N LYS A 64 9.82 -15.53 11.94
CA LYS A 64 10.19 -15.54 10.53
C LYS A 64 9.46 -14.41 9.77
N ALA A 65 8.16 -14.25 10.01
CA ALA A 65 7.37 -13.18 9.40
C ALA A 65 7.89 -11.80 9.80
N LEU A 66 8.23 -11.61 11.08
CA LEU A 66 8.81 -10.35 11.56
C LEU A 66 10.16 -10.05 10.89
N LEU A 67 11.06 -11.03 10.85
CA LEU A 67 12.37 -10.85 10.21
C LEU A 67 12.25 -10.58 8.70
N GLN A 68 11.40 -11.32 8.00
CA GLN A 68 11.12 -11.09 6.58
C GLN A 68 10.54 -9.69 6.35
N GLY A 69 9.64 -9.23 7.21
CA GLY A 69 9.07 -7.89 7.15
C GLY A 69 10.12 -6.80 7.36
N LEU A 70 10.96 -6.94 8.39
CA LEU A 70 12.05 -6.00 8.68
C LEU A 70 13.05 -5.90 7.52
N VAL A 71 13.56 -7.04 7.04
CA VAL A 71 14.53 -7.08 5.94
C VAL A 71 13.94 -6.49 4.66
N SER A 72 12.68 -6.83 4.35
CA SER A 72 12.03 -6.29 3.15
C SER A 72 11.69 -4.80 3.28
N ALA A 73 11.36 -4.29 4.47
CA ALA A 73 11.21 -2.85 4.71
C ALA A 73 12.53 -2.09 4.46
N ALA A 74 13.65 -2.61 4.98
CA ALA A 74 14.97 -2.03 4.75
C ALA A 74 15.38 -2.09 3.26
N ALA A 75 15.10 -3.20 2.58
CA ALA A 75 15.35 -3.33 1.15
C ALA A 75 14.53 -2.31 0.33
N LEU A 76 13.25 -2.15 0.64
CA LEU A 76 12.41 -1.17 -0.04
C LEU A 76 12.84 0.26 0.24
N TYR A 77 13.30 0.57 1.46
CA TYR A 77 13.88 1.87 1.78
C TYR A 77 15.10 2.18 0.90
N GLY A 78 16.01 1.21 0.71
CA GLY A 78 17.14 1.35 -0.20
C GLY A 78 16.73 1.55 -1.66
N ILE A 79 15.68 0.83 -2.13
CA ILE A 79 15.12 1.02 -3.47
C ILE A 79 14.59 2.45 -3.64
N PHE A 80 13.90 2.98 -2.65
CA PHE A 80 13.36 4.34 -2.71
C PHE A 80 14.44 5.41 -2.61
N TRP A 81 15.46 5.17 -1.81
CA TRP A 81 16.64 6.04 -1.76
C TRP A 81 17.31 6.13 -3.15
N LEU A 82 17.59 4.99 -3.76
CA LEU A 82 18.14 4.95 -5.13
C LEU A 82 17.18 5.57 -6.15
N GLY A 83 15.89 5.24 -6.05
CA GLY A 83 14.86 5.77 -6.93
C GLY A 83 14.76 7.30 -6.86
N LYS A 84 14.92 7.90 -5.67
CA LYS A 84 14.98 9.35 -5.52
C LYS A 84 16.22 9.92 -6.21
N VAL A 85 17.41 9.38 -5.96
CA VAL A 85 18.65 9.83 -6.61
C VAL A 85 18.49 9.82 -8.13
N VAL A 86 18.03 8.70 -8.68
CA VAL A 86 17.82 8.55 -10.13
C VAL A 86 16.78 9.53 -10.66
N SER A 87 15.63 9.62 -10.00
CA SER A 87 14.53 10.47 -10.48
C SER A 87 14.87 11.96 -10.42
N THR A 88 15.54 12.43 -9.36
CA THR A 88 15.95 13.84 -9.24
C THR A 88 17.06 14.21 -10.24
N THR A 89 17.85 13.24 -10.68
CA THR A 89 18.84 13.44 -11.75
C THR A 89 18.20 13.50 -13.13
N LEU A 90 17.17 12.67 -13.38
CA LEU A 90 16.56 12.53 -14.70
C LEU A 90 15.40 13.51 -14.94
N PHE A 91 14.66 13.90 -13.90
CA PHE A 91 13.44 14.69 -14.03
C PHE A 91 13.53 15.99 -13.22
N PRO A 92 13.56 17.17 -13.86
CA PRO A 92 13.64 18.46 -13.17
C PRO A 92 12.52 18.71 -12.16
N PHE A 93 11.33 18.12 -12.37
CA PHE A 93 10.18 18.25 -11.49
C PHE A 93 10.19 17.32 -10.28
N ALA A 94 11.09 16.30 -10.25
CA ALA A 94 11.01 15.23 -9.25
C ALA A 94 11.18 15.74 -7.82
N ALA A 95 12.16 16.59 -7.55
CA ALA A 95 12.40 17.13 -6.22
C ALA A 95 11.19 17.88 -5.67
N HIS A 96 10.53 18.71 -6.50
CA HIS A 96 9.33 19.45 -6.13
C HIS A 96 8.16 18.48 -5.81
N GLN A 97 7.93 17.48 -6.66
CA GLN A 97 6.84 16.51 -6.46
C GLN A 97 7.07 15.63 -5.22
N ILE A 98 8.30 15.21 -4.97
CA ILE A 98 8.66 14.44 -3.77
C ILE A 98 8.44 15.32 -2.51
N GLY A 99 8.90 16.57 -2.53
CA GLY A 99 8.67 17.52 -1.43
C GLY A 99 7.18 17.72 -1.12
N ALA A 100 6.33 17.81 -2.14
CA ALA A 100 4.88 17.91 -1.99
C ALA A 100 4.23 16.68 -1.32
N ILE A 101 4.84 15.49 -1.46
CA ILE A 101 4.37 14.27 -0.78
C ILE A 101 4.65 14.39 0.72
N TYR A 102 5.86 14.76 1.11
CA TYR A 102 6.25 14.94 2.51
C TYR A 102 5.50 16.11 3.18
N GLY A 103 5.19 17.17 2.43
CA GLY A 103 4.41 18.30 2.90
C GLY A 103 2.98 17.99 3.33
N LYS A 104 2.41 16.84 2.94
CA LYS A 104 1.04 16.45 3.35
C LYS A 104 0.88 16.19 4.86
N GLY A 105 1.95 16.11 5.62
CA GLY A 105 1.94 15.85 7.05
C GLY A 105 2.19 17.06 7.92
N ALA A 106 2.39 18.26 7.35
CA ALA A 106 2.85 19.44 8.09
C ALA A 106 1.92 19.88 9.25
N ASP A 107 0.63 19.58 9.15
CA ASP A 107 -0.40 19.99 10.12
C ASP A 107 -0.67 18.94 11.22
N VAL A 108 0.06 17.83 11.23
CA VAL A 108 -0.16 16.73 12.19
C VAL A 108 1.14 16.39 12.91
N PRO A 109 1.10 16.22 14.24
CA PRO A 109 2.28 15.78 14.98
C PRO A 109 2.85 14.49 14.43
N MET A 110 4.16 14.43 14.14
CA MET A 110 4.83 13.27 13.57
C MET A 110 4.57 11.96 14.32
N PRO A 111 4.50 11.91 15.67
CA PRO A 111 4.14 10.69 16.38
C PRO A 111 2.75 10.14 16.02
N VAL A 112 1.79 11.02 15.71
CA VAL A 112 0.45 10.63 15.27
C VAL A 112 0.51 10.03 13.86
N VAL A 113 1.23 10.67 12.94
CA VAL A 113 1.48 10.15 11.58
C VAL A 113 2.14 8.78 11.65
N PHE A 114 3.19 8.65 12.47
CA PHE A 114 3.87 7.38 12.71
C PHE A 114 2.90 6.29 13.18
N ALA A 115 2.09 6.58 14.20
CA ALA A 115 1.14 5.61 14.75
C ALA A 115 0.06 5.21 13.73
N LEU A 116 -0.49 6.16 12.96
CA LEU A 116 -1.47 5.89 11.91
C LEU A 116 -0.89 4.98 10.82
N LEU A 117 0.33 5.27 10.36
CA LEU A 117 0.99 4.47 9.32
C LEU A 117 1.33 3.07 9.81
N LEU A 118 1.86 2.96 11.03
CA LEU A 118 2.30 1.69 11.60
C LEU A 118 1.12 0.77 11.96
N LEU A 119 0.07 1.33 12.56
CA LEU A 119 -0.98 0.52 13.19
C LEU A 119 -2.25 0.41 12.35
N ILE A 120 -2.52 1.34 11.46
CA ILE A 120 -3.77 1.40 10.70
C ILE A 120 -3.52 1.34 9.20
N THR A 121 -2.89 2.36 8.63
CA THR A 121 -2.81 2.50 7.17
C THR A 121 -2.07 1.33 6.52
N GLY A 122 -0.82 1.07 6.93
CA GLY A 122 -0.02 -0.01 6.37
C GLY A 122 -0.69 -1.39 6.50
N PRO A 123 -1.12 -1.81 7.71
CA PRO A 123 -1.83 -3.07 7.87
C PRO A 123 -3.12 -3.18 7.06
N CYS A 124 -3.97 -2.17 7.09
CA CYS A 124 -5.26 -2.19 6.40
C CYS A 124 -5.10 -2.18 4.87
N GLU A 125 -4.12 -1.44 4.35
CA GLU A 125 -3.81 -1.47 2.92
C GLU A 125 -3.39 -2.87 2.47
N GLU A 126 -2.50 -3.54 3.19
CA GLU A 126 -2.06 -4.88 2.80
C GLU A 126 -3.18 -5.92 2.91
N ILE A 127 -4.05 -5.79 3.90
CA ILE A 127 -5.25 -6.64 4.04
C ILE A 127 -6.12 -6.55 2.78
N TYR A 128 -6.39 -5.33 2.28
CA TYR A 128 -7.21 -5.16 1.09
C TYR A 128 -6.43 -5.46 -0.19
N TRP A 129 -5.28 -4.80 -0.42
CA TRP A 129 -4.59 -4.86 -1.70
C TRP A 129 -4.00 -6.24 -2.00
N ARG A 130 -3.34 -6.88 -1.00
CA ARG A 130 -2.67 -8.19 -1.20
C ARG A 130 -3.53 -9.33 -0.71
N GLY A 131 -4.05 -9.22 0.51
CA GLY A 131 -4.87 -10.27 1.13
C GLY A 131 -6.16 -10.53 0.38
N PHE A 132 -6.83 -9.50 -0.11
CA PHE A 132 -8.09 -9.63 -0.85
C PHE A 132 -7.89 -9.48 -2.36
N LEU A 133 -7.62 -8.26 -2.86
CA LEU A 133 -7.69 -7.96 -4.30
C LEU A 133 -6.70 -8.79 -5.10
N GLN A 134 -5.39 -8.68 -4.80
CA GLN A 134 -4.38 -9.43 -5.55
C GLN A 134 -4.62 -10.93 -5.48
N ARG A 135 -4.98 -11.47 -4.31
CA ARG A 135 -5.32 -12.89 -4.17
C ARG A 135 -6.48 -13.29 -5.08
N GLN A 136 -7.57 -12.53 -5.13
CA GLN A 136 -8.71 -12.83 -6.00
C GLN A 136 -8.33 -12.76 -7.48
N LEU A 137 -7.51 -11.80 -7.86
CA LEU A 137 -6.98 -11.68 -9.22
C LEU A 137 -6.07 -12.87 -9.58
N MET A 138 -5.20 -13.29 -8.65
CA MET A 138 -4.32 -14.46 -8.84
C MET A 138 -5.13 -15.76 -8.98
N LEU A 139 -6.18 -15.96 -8.20
CA LEU A 139 -7.07 -17.12 -8.31
C LEU A 139 -7.79 -17.16 -9.66
N ARG A 140 -8.10 -16.02 -10.25
CA ARG A 140 -8.88 -15.91 -11.49
C ARG A 140 -8.02 -15.91 -12.75
N TYR A 141 -6.91 -15.21 -12.73
CA TYR A 141 -6.09 -14.96 -13.93
C TYR A 141 -4.71 -15.62 -13.87
N GLY A 142 -4.42 -16.35 -12.79
CA GLY A 142 -3.10 -16.91 -12.50
C GLY A 142 -2.19 -15.89 -11.78
N ASN A 143 -1.15 -16.42 -11.15
CA ASN A 143 -0.29 -15.65 -10.23
C ASN A 143 0.35 -14.43 -10.87
N TRP A 144 0.97 -14.60 -12.03
CA TRP A 144 1.66 -13.56 -12.78
C TRP A 144 0.72 -12.41 -13.19
N ARG A 145 -0.41 -12.74 -13.85
CA ARG A 145 -1.38 -11.75 -14.28
C ARG A 145 -2.07 -11.07 -13.11
N GLY A 146 -2.40 -11.85 -12.07
CA GLY A 146 -3.01 -11.30 -10.85
C GLY A 146 -2.11 -10.32 -10.12
N TRP A 147 -0.81 -10.60 -10.04
CA TRP A 147 0.19 -9.68 -9.51
C TRP A 147 0.30 -8.39 -10.33
N LEU A 148 0.43 -8.48 -11.66
CA LEU A 148 0.52 -7.31 -12.53
C LEU A 148 -0.74 -6.44 -12.48
N VAL A 149 -1.92 -7.06 -12.61
CA VAL A 149 -3.19 -6.31 -12.58
C VAL A 149 -3.40 -5.67 -11.21
N GLY A 150 -3.11 -6.40 -10.12
CA GLY A 150 -3.18 -5.85 -8.77
C GLY A 150 -2.24 -4.66 -8.56
N THR A 151 -1.01 -4.75 -9.07
CA THR A 151 -0.03 -3.65 -9.04
C THR A 151 -0.53 -2.44 -9.86
N ALA A 152 -1.06 -2.69 -11.07
CA ALA A 152 -1.57 -1.62 -11.93
C ALA A 152 -2.77 -0.89 -11.31
N ILE A 153 -3.70 -1.62 -10.67
CA ILE A 153 -4.83 -1.02 -9.97
C ILE A 153 -4.35 -0.20 -8.77
N TYR A 154 -3.42 -0.75 -7.96
CA TYR A 154 -2.86 -0.06 -6.81
C TYR A 154 -2.17 1.25 -7.21
N ALA A 155 -1.33 1.23 -8.23
CA ALA A 155 -0.71 2.45 -8.76
C ALA A 155 -1.74 3.40 -9.37
N GLY A 156 -2.73 2.85 -10.10
CA GLY A 156 -3.74 3.60 -10.82
C GLY A 156 -4.64 4.44 -9.92
N VAL A 157 -5.02 3.96 -8.72
CA VAL A 157 -5.83 4.78 -7.80
C VAL A 157 -5.09 6.02 -7.29
N HIS A 158 -3.75 6.05 -7.36
CA HIS A 158 -2.95 7.21 -6.97
C HIS A 158 -2.93 8.33 -8.04
N ILE A 159 -3.58 8.13 -9.19
CA ILE A 159 -3.68 9.15 -10.25
C ILE A 159 -4.32 10.45 -9.73
N TRP A 160 -5.22 10.35 -8.77
CA TRP A 160 -5.88 11.49 -8.12
C TRP A 160 -4.96 12.40 -7.32
N SER A 161 -3.72 11.97 -7.10
CA SER A 161 -2.69 12.83 -6.49
C SER A 161 -2.15 13.89 -7.44
N PHE A 162 -2.32 13.71 -8.76
CA PHE A 162 -1.70 14.51 -9.82
C PHE A 162 -0.18 14.66 -9.63
N ASN A 163 0.44 13.65 -9.01
CA ASN A 163 1.86 13.62 -8.69
C ASN A 163 2.49 12.39 -9.33
N PHE A 164 3.24 12.59 -10.40
CA PHE A 164 3.85 11.51 -11.16
C PHE A 164 4.82 10.68 -10.31
N MET A 165 5.58 11.34 -9.42
CA MET A 165 6.52 10.66 -8.53
C MET A 165 5.79 9.74 -7.54
N LEU A 166 4.62 10.16 -7.04
CA LEU A 166 3.81 9.31 -6.15
C LEU A 166 3.19 8.12 -6.88
N ILE A 167 2.72 8.31 -8.12
CA ILE A 167 2.20 7.20 -8.93
C ILE A 167 3.31 6.17 -9.21
N GLY A 168 4.50 6.64 -9.58
CA GLY A 168 5.67 5.79 -9.77
C GLY A 168 6.10 5.08 -8.48
N ALA A 169 6.11 5.79 -7.36
CA ALA A 169 6.37 5.24 -6.03
C ALA A 169 5.37 4.13 -5.67
N ALA A 170 4.07 4.37 -5.90
CA ALA A 170 3.02 3.37 -5.68
C ALA A 170 3.19 2.15 -6.61
N ALA A 171 3.60 2.34 -7.86
CA ALA A 171 3.86 1.25 -8.77
C ALA A 171 5.03 0.37 -8.28
N VAL A 172 6.15 0.98 -7.87
CA VAL A 172 7.32 0.26 -7.34
C VAL A 172 6.98 -0.48 -6.04
N ALA A 173 6.38 0.22 -5.08
CA ALA A 173 5.97 -0.39 -3.81
C ALA A 173 4.92 -1.48 -4.01
N GLY A 174 3.95 -1.22 -4.89
CA GLY A 174 2.91 -2.17 -5.27
C GLY A 174 3.46 -3.46 -5.87
N ALA A 175 4.41 -3.32 -6.81
CA ALA A 175 5.09 -4.45 -7.42
C ALA A 175 5.92 -5.23 -6.39
N PHE A 176 6.67 -4.54 -5.54
CA PHE A 176 7.51 -5.13 -4.51
C PHE A 176 6.71 -5.95 -3.50
N TRP A 177 5.75 -5.34 -2.79
CA TRP A 177 4.92 -6.07 -1.82
C TRP A 177 4.05 -7.13 -2.48
N GLY A 178 3.56 -6.86 -3.69
CA GLY A 178 2.80 -7.83 -4.46
C GLY A 178 3.62 -9.07 -4.84
N LEU A 179 4.91 -8.90 -5.20
CA LEU A 179 5.84 -9.97 -5.48
C LEU A 179 6.14 -10.80 -4.21
N LEU A 180 6.38 -10.12 -3.08
CA LEU A 180 6.60 -10.80 -1.79
C LEU A 180 5.38 -11.62 -1.39
N TYR A 181 4.18 -11.05 -1.51
CA TYR A 181 2.94 -11.78 -1.25
C TYR A 181 2.78 -12.98 -2.19
N TRP A 182 3.00 -12.81 -3.47
CA TRP A 182 2.97 -13.92 -4.42
C TRP A 182 3.96 -15.02 -4.05
N ARG A 183 5.20 -14.66 -3.66
CA ARG A 183 6.26 -15.63 -3.36
C ARG A 183 6.04 -16.36 -2.04
N TRP A 184 5.53 -15.68 -1.03
CA TRP A 184 5.40 -16.24 0.32
C TRP A 184 4.00 -16.76 0.63
N GLN A 185 2.97 -16.31 -0.06
CA GLN A 185 1.55 -16.60 0.22
C GLN A 185 1.21 -16.35 1.70
N HIS A 186 1.86 -15.38 2.31
CA HIS A 186 1.79 -15.04 3.72
C HIS A 186 1.71 -13.52 3.87
N LEU A 187 0.66 -13.05 4.53
CA LEU A 187 0.35 -11.62 4.59
C LEU A 187 1.11 -10.89 5.69
N ALA A 188 1.39 -11.56 6.83
CA ALA A 188 2.03 -10.93 7.98
C ALA A 188 3.38 -10.25 7.65
N PRO A 189 4.34 -10.87 6.92
CA PRO A 189 5.58 -10.19 6.59
C PRO A 189 5.38 -8.97 5.69
N VAL A 190 4.37 -8.98 4.81
CA VAL A 190 4.08 -7.85 3.94
C VAL A 190 3.46 -6.70 4.72
N ILE A 191 2.57 -7.00 5.67
CA ILE A 191 2.03 -6.02 6.61
C ILE A 191 3.16 -5.37 7.42
N VAL A 192 4.06 -6.16 8.00
CA VAL A 192 5.20 -5.63 8.78
C VAL A 192 6.09 -4.74 7.91
N SER A 193 6.38 -5.20 6.68
CA SER A 193 7.19 -4.43 5.72
C SER A 193 6.57 -3.08 5.40
N HIS A 194 5.29 -3.06 5.01
CA HIS A 194 4.60 -1.83 4.63
C HIS A 194 4.46 -0.87 5.82
N ALA A 195 3.97 -1.36 6.95
CA ALA A 195 3.77 -0.55 8.14
C ALA A 195 5.07 0.12 8.61
N LEU A 196 6.15 -0.65 8.73
CA LEU A 196 7.45 -0.13 9.15
C LEU A 196 8.06 0.82 8.12
N TRP A 197 8.05 0.41 6.84
CA TRP A 197 8.60 1.26 5.78
C TRP A 197 7.89 2.61 5.72
N SER A 198 6.56 2.63 5.73
CA SER A 198 5.79 3.86 5.70
C SER A 198 6.04 4.73 6.93
N ALA A 199 6.01 4.14 8.13
CA ALA A 199 6.27 4.87 9.37
C ALA A 199 7.68 5.49 9.38
N VAL A 200 8.68 4.74 8.90
CA VAL A 200 10.07 5.22 8.86
C VAL A 200 10.24 6.32 7.81
N ILE A 201 9.80 6.08 6.56
CA ILE A 201 10.09 7.00 5.45
C ILE A 201 9.31 8.34 5.58
N PHE A 202 8.15 8.34 6.23
CA PHE A 202 7.36 9.56 6.39
C PHE A 202 7.59 10.29 7.71
N ALA A 203 7.87 9.58 8.81
CA ALA A 203 7.87 10.19 10.12
C ALA A 203 9.21 10.11 10.87
N VAL A 204 10.17 9.31 10.44
CA VAL A 204 11.45 9.12 11.16
C VAL A 204 12.63 9.55 10.30
N ALA A 205 12.75 9.00 9.13
CA ALA A 205 13.87 9.20 8.22
C ALA A 205 13.35 9.36 6.77
N PRO A 206 12.82 10.53 6.42
CA PRO A 206 12.51 10.86 5.04
C PRO A 206 13.75 10.64 4.17
N VAL A 207 13.58 10.13 2.97
CA VAL A 207 14.70 9.98 2.04
C VAL A 207 15.25 11.38 1.74
N PRO A 208 16.55 11.66 2.05
CA PRO A 208 17.15 13.00 2.00
C PRO A 208 17.24 13.58 0.59
#